data_a8f922ca8946208e00fd5942d21cf32d
#
_entry.id   a8f922ca8946208e00fd5942d21cf32d
#
_cell.length_a   1.000
_cell.length_b   1.000
_cell.length_c   1.000
_cell.angle_alpha   90.00
_cell.angle_beta   90.00
_cell.angle_gamma   90.00
#
_symmetry.space_group_name_H-M   'P 1'
#
loop_
_entity.id
_entity.type
_entity.pdbx_description
1 polymer ?
#
loop_
_entity_poly.entity_id
_entity_poly.type
_entity_poly.pdbx_seq_one_letter_code
_entity_poly.pdbx_strand_id
1 'polypeptide(L)'
;MLSLVAGRTGSGKSGKCITEFNAYIQRSGAADAYAYFFVPEQYTMLTERRLLDYQKAEGFKIQGLIGHEVLNFKRFSYRILSTYGGDATEPLCECGKIMMLTSALENLSGKLKYFSGLSERPGEIARLLSLLEEFGKYDVTWKLLGGLETGDVYLDRKLRDLGLILQEYQAMKKDRFTDENDVFERMLNHIRKNEFFRGRSVWIDSFTGFTSKEFELITLMLRQCRSVTVTLCT
;
A
#
# COMPACT_ATOMS: atom_id res chain seq x y z
N MET A 1 -21.86 3.64 1.23
CA MET A 1 -22.03 5.07 1.61
C MET A 1 -20.67 5.65 1.95
N LEU A 2 -20.30 6.83 1.39
CA LEU A 2 -19.05 7.55 1.72
C LEU A 2 -19.35 8.66 2.74
N SER A 3 -18.54 8.74 3.80
CA SER A 3 -18.55 9.82 4.80
C SER A 3 -17.18 10.48 4.83
N LEU A 4 -17.10 11.79 4.63
CA LEU A 4 -15.87 12.57 4.72
C LEU A 4 -15.87 13.40 6.00
N VAL A 5 -14.81 13.26 6.80
CA VAL A 5 -14.58 14.02 8.02
C VAL A 5 -13.42 14.98 7.77
N ALA A 6 -13.74 16.18 7.31
CA ALA A 6 -12.74 17.20 6.98
C ALA A 6 -12.51 18.18 8.15
N GLY A 7 -11.30 18.67 8.29
CA GLY A 7 -10.95 19.69 9.28
C GLY A 7 -9.45 19.85 9.47
N ARG A 8 -9.06 20.92 10.18
CA ARG A 8 -7.64 21.22 10.47
C ARG A 8 -7.04 20.19 11.42
N THR A 9 -5.71 20.13 11.50
CA THR A 9 -4.99 19.35 12.50
C THR A 9 -5.49 19.72 13.91
N GLY A 10 -5.72 18.72 14.77
CA GLY A 10 -6.24 18.95 16.13
C GLY A 10 -7.74 19.16 16.24
N SER A 11 -8.53 19.18 15.15
CA SER A 11 -9.98 19.40 15.18
C SER A 11 -10.81 18.21 15.70
N GLY A 12 -10.20 17.14 16.20
CA GLY A 12 -10.93 16.00 16.76
C GLY A 12 -11.39 14.94 15.75
N LYS A 13 -10.96 14.99 14.48
CA LYS A 13 -11.36 14.03 13.44
C LYS A 13 -11.11 12.57 13.83
N SER A 14 -9.90 12.26 14.28
CA SER A 14 -9.53 10.91 14.74
C SER A 14 -10.35 10.47 15.96
N GLY A 15 -10.65 11.39 16.90
CA GLY A 15 -11.53 11.12 18.03
C GLY A 15 -12.93 10.73 17.58
N LYS A 16 -13.51 11.46 16.61
CA LYS A 16 -14.80 11.13 16.00
C LYS A 16 -14.77 9.73 15.38
N CYS A 17 -13.75 9.39 14.59
CA CYS A 17 -13.63 8.06 14.01
C CYS A 17 -13.53 6.95 15.07
N ILE A 18 -12.78 7.18 16.17
CA ILE A 18 -12.69 6.25 17.29
C ILE A 18 -14.05 6.03 17.95
N THR A 19 -14.79 7.10 18.20
CA THR A 19 -16.15 7.02 18.78
C THR A 19 -17.10 6.25 17.84
N GLU A 20 -17.12 6.58 16.55
CA GLU A 20 -17.98 5.92 15.56
C GLU A 20 -17.64 4.44 15.39
N PHE A 21 -16.35 4.10 15.33
CA PHE A 21 -15.88 2.71 15.22
C PHE A 21 -16.27 1.89 16.44
N ASN A 22 -16.08 2.42 17.64
CA ASN A 22 -16.49 1.74 18.87
C ASN A 22 -18.02 1.58 18.96
N ALA A 23 -18.78 2.60 18.58
CA ALA A 23 -20.24 2.50 18.50
C ALA A 23 -20.69 1.45 17.48
N TYR A 24 -19.97 1.29 16.38
CA TYR A 24 -20.22 0.24 15.39
C TYR A 24 -19.95 -1.15 15.99
N ILE A 25 -18.81 -1.36 16.65
CA ILE A 25 -18.48 -2.63 17.33
C ILE A 25 -19.58 -3.04 18.31
N GLN A 26 -20.05 -2.13 19.13
CA GLN A 26 -21.12 -2.42 20.11
C GLN A 26 -22.44 -2.83 19.49
N ARG A 27 -22.82 -2.22 18.36
CA ARG A 27 -24.09 -2.50 17.69
C ARG A 27 -24.09 -3.80 16.91
N SER A 28 -22.94 -4.18 16.38
CA SER A 28 -22.84 -5.24 15.38
C SER A 28 -22.82 -6.65 15.96
N GLY A 29 -22.61 -6.84 17.27
CA GLY A 29 -22.47 -8.18 17.86
C GLY A 29 -21.32 -8.98 17.22
N ALA A 30 -20.63 -9.81 17.94
CA ALA A 30 -19.38 -10.46 17.50
C ALA A 30 -19.48 -11.39 16.25
N ALA A 31 -20.68 -11.64 15.71
CA ALA A 31 -20.86 -12.70 14.73
C ALA A 31 -20.83 -12.28 13.25
N ASP A 32 -21.26 -11.06 12.88
CA ASP A 32 -21.56 -10.78 11.46
C ASP A 32 -20.95 -9.52 10.84
N ALA A 33 -20.21 -8.73 11.56
CA ALA A 33 -19.76 -7.44 11.02
C ALA A 33 -18.29 -7.15 11.27
N TYR A 34 -17.42 -7.66 10.40
CA TYR A 34 -16.02 -7.23 10.36
C TYR A 34 -15.91 -5.76 9.98
N ALA A 35 -15.14 -5.01 10.76
CA ALA A 35 -14.78 -3.64 10.44
C ALA A 35 -13.26 -3.46 10.43
N TYR A 36 -12.80 -2.59 9.56
CA TYR A 36 -11.39 -2.26 9.42
C TYR A 36 -11.15 -0.78 9.71
N PHE A 37 -10.12 -0.53 10.51
CA PHE A 37 -9.64 0.83 10.75
C PHE A 37 -8.24 0.96 10.14
N PHE A 38 -8.13 1.67 9.03
CA PHE A 38 -6.86 1.90 8.35
C PHE A 38 -6.21 3.18 8.84
N VAL A 39 -4.94 3.06 9.23
CA VAL A 39 -4.06 4.17 9.60
C VAL A 39 -2.65 3.93 9.05
N PRO A 40 -1.83 4.98 8.87
CA PRO A 40 -0.41 4.82 8.60
C PRO A 40 0.28 3.94 9.65
N GLU A 41 1.34 3.24 9.24
CA GLU A 41 2.02 2.24 10.07
C GLU A 41 2.40 2.75 11.46
N GLN A 42 2.93 3.97 11.55
CA GLN A 42 3.34 4.59 12.81
C GLN A 42 2.20 4.85 13.80
N TYR A 43 0.95 4.86 13.32
CA TYR A 43 -0.22 5.13 14.17
C TYR A 43 -1.00 3.88 14.55
N THR A 44 -0.68 2.69 14.04
CA THR A 44 -1.46 1.46 14.29
C THR A 44 -1.59 1.15 15.78
N MET A 45 -0.47 1.02 16.49
CA MET A 45 -0.46 0.73 17.92
C MET A 45 -1.15 1.83 18.74
N LEU A 46 -0.92 3.11 18.40
CA LEU A 46 -1.54 4.23 19.08
C LEU A 46 -3.06 4.23 18.92
N THR A 47 -3.53 3.89 17.71
CA THR A 47 -4.97 3.83 17.42
C THR A 47 -5.64 2.66 18.14
N GLU A 48 -5.02 1.48 18.14
CA GLU A 48 -5.49 0.33 18.93
C GLU A 48 -5.63 0.70 20.41
N ARG A 49 -4.61 1.29 20.99
CA ARG A 49 -4.62 1.72 22.38
C ARG A 49 -5.75 2.73 22.65
N ARG A 50 -5.93 3.74 21.80
CA ARG A 50 -7.00 4.73 21.95
C ARG A 50 -8.38 4.11 21.86
N LEU A 51 -8.59 3.13 20.98
CA LEU A 51 -9.84 2.38 20.88
C LEU A 51 -10.14 1.63 22.18
N LEU A 52 -9.15 0.95 22.75
CA LEU A 52 -9.30 0.21 24.01
C LEU A 52 -9.49 1.15 25.22
N ASP A 53 -8.75 2.25 25.29
CA ASP A 53 -8.90 3.26 26.34
C ASP A 53 -10.30 3.87 26.30
N TYR A 54 -10.86 4.13 25.11
CA TYR A 54 -12.23 4.59 24.96
C TYR A 54 -13.24 3.55 25.46
N GLN A 55 -13.09 2.28 25.08
CA GLN A 55 -13.96 1.19 25.55
C GLN A 55 -13.96 1.07 27.08
N LYS A 56 -12.77 1.20 27.67
CA LYS A 56 -12.61 1.17 29.14
C LYS A 56 -13.28 2.37 29.83
N ALA A 57 -13.11 3.58 29.28
CA ALA A 57 -13.69 4.79 29.81
C ALA A 57 -15.22 4.77 29.75
N GLU A 58 -15.81 4.25 28.68
CA GLU A 58 -17.24 4.10 28.49
C GLU A 58 -17.84 2.86 29.18
N GLY A 59 -17.02 2.07 29.87
CA GLY A 59 -17.49 0.90 30.62
C GLY A 59 -18.02 -0.23 29.75
N PHE A 60 -17.45 -0.47 28.59
CA PHE A 60 -17.87 -1.57 27.71
C PHE A 60 -17.71 -2.93 28.42
N LYS A 61 -18.75 -3.77 28.35
CA LYS A 61 -18.72 -5.12 28.96
C LYS A 61 -17.67 -6.03 28.30
N ILE A 62 -17.50 -5.92 27.00
CA ILE A 62 -16.49 -6.63 26.24
C ILE A 62 -15.48 -5.61 25.75
N GLN A 63 -14.24 -5.71 26.24
CA GLN A 63 -13.14 -4.86 25.81
C GLN A 63 -12.27 -5.67 24.83
N GLY A 64 -12.05 -5.12 23.65
CA GLY A 64 -11.23 -5.76 22.62
C GLY A 64 -11.70 -5.43 21.20
N LEU A 65 -10.94 -5.91 20.24
CA LEU A 65 -11.19 -5.74 18.82
C LEU A 65 -11.55 -7.09 18.17
N ILE A 66 -12.34 -7.92 18.84
CA ILE A 66 -12.71 -9.26 18.33
C ILE A 66 -13.49 -9.11 17.02
N GLY A 67 -12.96 -9.68 15.93
CA GLY A 67 -13.54 -9.54 14.58
C GLY A 67 -13.32 -8.18 13.92
N HIS A 68 -12.53 -7.28 14.53
CA HIS A 68 -12.22 -5.96 14.01
C HIS A 68 -10.72 -5.75 14.04
N GLU A 69 -10.18 -5.04 13.06
CA GLU A 69 -8.73 -4.89 12.93
C GLU A 69 -8.33 -3.44 12.66
N VAL A 70 -7.22 -3.01 13.31
CA VAL A 70 -6.52 -1.76 12.98
C VAL A 70 -5.28 -2.12 12.19
N LEU A 71 -5.17 -1.66 10.96
CA LEU A 71 -4.13 -2.07 10.02
C LEU A 71 -3.63 -0.88 9.20
N ASN A 72 -2.42 -1.00 8.68
CA ASN A 72 -2.01 -0.24 7.51
C ASN A 72 -2.29 -1.05 6.23
N PHE A 73 -2.25 -0.43 5.07
CA PHE A 73 -2.54 -1.09 3.79
C PHE A 73 -1.55 -2.24 3.48
N LYS A 74 -0.28 -2.08 3.86
CA LYS A 74 0.74 -3.12 3.68
C LYS A 74 0.43 -4.37 4.50
N ARG A 75 0.19 -4.23 5.81
CA ARG A 75 -0.19 -5.36 6.68
C ARG A 75 -1.49 -6.03 6.21
N PHE A 76 -2.44 -5.23 5.74
CA PHE A 76 -3.69 -5.74 5.18
C PHE A 76 -3.45 -6.62 3.96
N SER A 77 -2.56 -6.23 3.03
CA SER A 77 -2.26 -7.04 1.84
C SER A 77 -1.68 -8.41 2.20
N TYR A 78 -0.73 -8.45 3.12
CA TYR A 78 -0.20 -9.74 3.63
C TYR A 78 -1.24 -10.57 4.36
N ARG A 79 -2.09 -9.92 5.16
CA ARG A 79 -3.18 -10.59 5.90
C ARG A 79 -4.16 -11.28 4.95
N ILE A 80 -4.58 -10.60 3.90
CA ILE A 80 -5.49 -11.17 2.90
C ILE A 80 -4.87 -12.37 2.21
N LEU A 81 -3.65 -12.25 1.72
CA LEU A 81 -3.00 -13.36 1.01
C LEU A 81 -2.69 -14.55 1.93
N SER A 82 -2.30 -14.32 3.18
CA SER A 82 -2.08 -15.40 4.13
C SER A 82 -3.36 -16.15 4.51
N THR A 83 -4.50 -15.47 4.50
CA THR A 83 -5.79 -16.06 4.89
C THR A 83 -6.46 -16.81 3.74
N TYR A 84 -6.38 -16.27 2.53
CA TYR A 84 -7.14 -16.80 1.39
C TYR A 84 -6.29 -17.55 0.36
N GLY A 85 -5.03 -17.79 0.68
CA GLY A 85 -4.09 -18.48 -0.19
C GLY A 85 -3.47 -17.53 -1.21
N GLY A 86 -2.17 -17.42 -1.15
CA GLY A 86 -1.35 -16.78 -2.19
C GLY A 86 -0.30 -17.79 -2.62
N ASP A 87 0.22 -17.66 -3.83
CA ASP A 87 1.38 -18.43 -4.25
C ASP A 87 2.50 -18.27 -3.22
N ALA A 88 3.10 -19.38 -2.87
CA ALA A 88 4.25 -19.46 -1.96
C ALA A 88 5.55 -18.94 -2.60
N THR A 89 5.48 -17.88 -3.40
CA THR A 89 6.67 -17.21 -3.90
C THR A 89 7.34 -16.46 -2.76
N GLU A 90 8.56 -16.80 -2.50
CA GLU A 90 9.36 -16.22 -1.43
C GLU A 90 9.54 -14.71 -1.65
N PRO A 91 9.22 -13.88 -0.64
CA PRO A 91 9.41 -12.44 -0.79
C PRO A 91 10.89 -12.11 -0.86
N LEU A 92 11.28 -11.33 -1.85
CA LEU A 92 12.64 -10.82 -1.98
C LEU A 92 13.00 -9.92 -0.79
N CYS A 93 14.04 -10.30 -0.07
CA CYS A 93 14.66 -9.39 0.91
C CYS A 93 15.36 -8.23 0.19
N GLU A 94 15.67 -7.17 0.90
CA GLU A 94 16.30 -5.98 0.33
C GLU A 94 17.64 -6.29 -0.37
N CYS A 95 18.46 -7.14 0.26
CA CYS A 95 19.71 -7.61 -0.36
C CYS A 95 19.46 -8.34 -1.70
N GLY A 96 18.46 -9.21 -1.75
CA GLY A 96 18.09 -9.92 -2.97
C GLY A 96 17.63 -8.97 -4.09
N LYS A 97 16.88 -7.92 -3.74
CA LYS A 97 16.45 -6.88 -4.69
C LYS A 97 17.67 -6.10 -5.24
N ILE A 98 18.63 -5.74 -4.38
CA ILE A 98 19.86 -5.06 -4.78
C ILE A 98 20.68 -5.95 -5.71
N MET A 99 20.89 -7.24 -5.38
CA MET A 99 21.62 -8.18 -6.22
C MET A 99 20.94 -8.33 -7.59
N MET A 100 19.64 -8.47 -7.62
CA MET A 100 18.87 -8.57 -8.87
C MET A 100 19.01 -7.30 -9.72
N LEU A 101 18.93 -6.12 -9.10
CA LEU A 101 19.11 -4.85 -9.81
C LEU A 101 20.53 -4.70 -10.34
N THR A 102 21.55 -5.12 -9.57
CA THR A 102 22.94 -5.15 -10.04
C THR A 102 23.08 -6.03 -11.29
N SER A 103 22.53 -7.25 -11.24
CA SER A 103 22.55 -8.14 -12.42
C SER A 103 21.79 -7.56 -13.62
N ALA A 104 20.67 -6.87 -13.40
CA ALA A 104 19.95 -6.17 -14.47
C ALA A 104 20.81 -5.06 -15.10
N LEU A 105 21.55 -4.30 -14.30
CA LEU A 105 22.48 -3.27 -14.79
C LEU A 105 23.65 -3.88 -15.58
N GLU A 106 24.19 -5.02 -15.14
CA GLU A 106 25.23 -5.76 -15.83
C GLU A 106 24.74 -6.27 -17.20
N ASN A 107 23.52 -6.85 -17.26
CA ASN A 107 22.89 -7.30 -18.50
C ASN A 107 22.67 -6.16 -19.51
N LEU A 108 22.49 -4.95 -19.02
CA LEU A 108 22.32 -3.74 -19.82
C LEU A 108 23.62 -2.99 -20.08
N SER A 109 24.76 -3.55 -19.67
CA SER A 109 26.06 -2.95 -19.92
C SER A 109 26.27 -2.64 -21.43
N GLY A 110 26.67 -1.42 -21.72
CA GLY A 110 26.81 -0.91 -23.10
C GLY A 110 25.54 -0.42 -23.76
N LYS A 111 24.34 -0.68 -23.20
CA LYS A 111 23.06 -0.12 -23.68
C LYS A 111 22.66 1.16 -22.95
N LEU A 112 23.09 1.31 -21.70
CA LEU A 112 22.80 2.48 -20.88
C LEU A 112 23.74 3.64 -21.24
N LYS A 113 23.17 4.83 -21.41
CA LYS A 113 23.92 6.05 -21.78
C LYS A 113 24.11 6.97 -20.58
N TYR A 114 23.08 7.15 -19.78
CA TYR A 114 23.10 8.00 -18.58
C TYR A 114 23.61 7.24 -17.35
N PHE A 115 23.16 6.01 -17.17
CA PHE A 115 23.52 5.16 -16.03
C PHE A 115 24.65 4.17 -16.34
N SER A 116 25.52 4.50 -17.31
CA SER A 116 26.70 3.68 -17.59
C SER A 116 27.61 3.59 -16.37
N GLY A 117 28.10 2.36 -16.05
CA GLY A 117 28.97 2.10 -14.89
C GLY A 117 28.29 2.21 -13.52
N LEU A 118 26.95 2.25 -13.46
CA LEU A 118 26.22 2.32 -12.19
C LEU A 118 26.34 1.03 -11.37
N SER A 119 26.53 -0.12 -12.02
CA SER A 119 26.71 -1.43 -11.36
C SER A 119 27.90 -1.48 -10.39
N GLU A 120 28.87 -0.60 -10.56
CA GLU A 120 30.05 -0.50 -9.70
C GLU A 120 29.87 0.41 -8.48
N ARG A 121 28.66 0.99 -8.28
CA ARG A 121 28.38 1.99 -7.25
C ARG A 121 27.25 1.57 -6.32
N PRO A 122 27.51 0.75 -5.28
CA PRO A 122 26.46 0.16 -4.44
C PRO A 122 25.48 1.16 -3.81
N GLY A 123 25.95 2.33 -3.37
CA GLY A 123 25.11 3.36 -2.77
C GLY A 123 24.11 4.00 -3.75
N GLU A 124 24.47 4.07 -5.04
CA GLU A 124 23.58 4.58 -6.09
C GLU A 124 22.59 3.50 -6.54
N ILE A 125 22.96 2.22 -6.49
CA ILE A 125 22.05 1.10 -6.77
C ILE A 125 20.88 1.10 -5.75
N ALA A 126 21.15 1.30 -4.46
CA ALA A 126 20.11 1.37 -3.45
C ALA A 126 19.13 2.54 -3.69
N ARG A 127 19.63 3.70 -4.10
CA ARG A 127 18.77 4.85 -4.48
C ARG A 127 17.94 4.56 -5.72
N LEU A 128 18.53 3.90 -6.71
CA LEU A 128 17.82 3.48 -7.91
C LEU A 128 16.72 2.47 -7.56
N LEU A 129 17.01 1.49 -6.69
CA LEU A 129 16.00 0.54 -6.21
C LEU A 129 14.81 1.25 -5.57
N SER A 130 15.05 2.20 -4.67
CA SER A 130 14.00 3.00 -4.04
C SER A 130 13.13 3.74 -5.07
N LEU A 131 13.76 4.28 -6.13
CA LEU A 131 13.04 4.94 -7.23
C LEU A 131 12.18 3.93 -8.04
N LEU A 132 12.69 2.74 -8.33
CA LEU A 132 11.92 1.71 -9.04
C LEU A 132 10.73 1.21 -8.19
N GLU A 133 10.90 1.10 -6.88
CA GLU A 133 9.82 0.76 -5.96
C GLU A 133 8.74 1.86 -5.92
N GLU A 134 9.16 3.12 -5.95
CA GLU A 134 8.23 4.25 -6.04
C GLU A 134 7.47 4.23 -7.36
N PHE A 135 8.12 3.96 -8.49
CA PHE A 135 7.43 3.76 -9.76
C PHE A 135 6.34 2.68 -9.68
N GLY A 136 6.63 1.58 -8.99
CA GLY A 136 5.64 0.53 -8.77
C GLY A 136 4.43 0.97 -7.93
N LYS A 137 4.61 1.88 -6.96
CA LYS A 137 3.51 2.43 -6.13
C LYS A 137 2.58 3.34 -6.92
N TYR A 138 3.11 4.04 -7.93
CA TYR A 138 2.38 5.00 -8.76
C TYR A 138 2.04 4.48 -10.16
N ASP A 139 2.20 3.17 -10.40
CA ASP A 139 1.92 2.51 -11.69
C ASP A 139 2.70 3.11 -12.87
N VAL A 140 3.90 3.65 -12.62
CA VAL A 140 4.79 4.11 -13.66
C VAL A 140 5.41 2.91 -14.35
N THR A 141 5.07 2.71 -15.63
CA THR A 141 5.54 1.57 -16.42
C THR A 141 6.77 1.93 -17.25
N TRP A 142 7.56 0.91 -17.60
CA TRP A 142 8.71 1.10 -18.49
C TRP A 142 8.31 1.65 -19.87
N LYS A 143 7.09 1.34 -20.36
CA LYS A 143 6.55 1.88 -21.62
C LYS A 143 6.31 3.38 -21.52
N LEU A 144 5.75 3.84 -20.40
CA LEU A 144 5.55 5.26 -20.15
C LEU A 144 6.88 6.00 -20.15
N LEU A 145 7.87 5.51 -19.39
CA LEU A 145 9.21 6.14 -19.31
C LEU A 145 9.90 6.21 -20.66
N GLY A 146 9.86 5.13 -21.44
CA GLY A 146 10.51 5.06 -22.75
C GLY A 146 9.82 5.89 -23.84
N GLY A 147 8.54 6.24 -23.66
CA GLY A 147 7.75 7.02 -24.59
C GLY A 147 7.67 8.52 -24.27
N LEU A 148 8.22 8.98 -23.14
CA LEU A 148 8.22 10.40 -22.78
C LEU A 148 9.26 11.16 -23.61
N GLU A 149 8.82 12.25 -24.22
CA GLU A 149 9.63 13.26 -24.89
C GLU A 149 9.43 14.61 -24.20
N THR A 150 10.45 15.04 -23.46
CA THR A 150 10.39 16.27 -22.66
C THR A 150 10.95 17.49 -23.41
N GLY A 151 11.65 17.25 -24.50
CA GLY A 151 12.41 18.26 -25.24
C GLY A 151 13.80 18.53 -24.65
N ASP A 152 14.13 17.96 -23.49
CA ASP A 152 15.46 17.95 -22.91
C ASP A 152 16.14 16.62 -23.21
N VAL A 153 17.15 16.68 -24.10
CA VAL A 153 17.89 15.49 -24.57
C VAL A 153 18.54 14.71 -23.41
N TYR A 154 18.97 15.40 -22.36
CA TYR A 154 19.59 14.80 -21.20
C TYR A 154 18.58 14.05 -20.35
N LEU A 155 17.43 14.67 -20.08
CA LEU A 155 16.33 14.05 -19.35
C LEU A 155 15.73 12.88 -20.13
N ASP A 156 15.55 13.03 -21.44
CA ASP A 156 15.02 11.97 -22.30
C ASP A 156 15.92 10.72 -22.30
N ARG A 157 17.25 10.91 -22.30
CA ARG A 157 18.22 9.80 -22.16
C ARG A 157 18.08 9.09 -20.81
N LYS A 158 17.96 9.87 -19.73
CA LYS A 158 17.77 9.34 -18.38
C LYS A 158 16.48 8.54 -18.27
N LEU A 159 15.37 9.04 -18.80
CA LEU A 159 14.07 8.35 -18.77
C LEU A 159 14.10 7.06 -19.60
N ARG A 160 14.76 7.05 -20.75
CA ARG A 160 14.93 5.82 -21.55
C ARG A 160 15.73 4.77 -20.82
N ASP A 161 16.85 5.14 -20.20
CA ASP A 161 17.65 4.22 -19.40
C ASP A 161 16.84 3.67 -18.21
N LEU A 162 16.09 4.50 -17.50
CA LEU A 162 15.19 4.07 -16.42
C LEU A 162 14.12 3.07 -16.93
N GLY A 163 13.57 3.32 -18.11
CA GLY A 163 12.65 2.40 -18.76
C GLY A 163 13.26 1.03 -19.05
N LEU A 164 14.48 1.01 -19.60
CA LEU A 164 15.22 -0.23 -19.87
C LEU A 164 15.54 -0.99 -18.59
N ILE A 165 16.03 -0.29 -17.56
CA ILE A 165 16.37 -0.90 -16.26
C ILE A 165 15.09 -1.47 -15.61
N LEU A 166 13.99 -0.73 -15.59
CA LEU A 166 12.73 -1.20 -15.02
C LEU A 166 12.21 -2.44 -15.76
N GLN A 167 12.30 -2.46 -17.10
CA GLN A 167 11.91 -3.59 -17.93
C GLN A 167 12.71 -4.84 -17.61
N GLU A 168 14.06 -4.73 -17.56
CA GLU A 168 14.95 -5.85 -17.28
C GLU A 168 14.74 -6.37 -15.85
N TYR A 169 14.66 -5.47 -14.87
CA TYR A 169 14.40 -5.82 -13.48
C TYR A 169 13.08 -6.58 -13.32
N GLN A 170 12.01 -6.11 -13.96
CA GLN A 170 10.71 -6.79 -13.94
C GLN A 170 10.75 -8.15 -14.65
N ALA A 171 11.49 -8.27 -15.75
CA ALA A 171 11.65 -9.54 -16.45
C ALA A 171 12.38 -10.59 -15.62
N MET A 172 13.43 -10.18 -14.90
CA MET A 172 14.18 -11.07 -14.00
C MET A 172 13.35 -11.49 -12.77
N LYS A 173 12.48 -10.61 -12.29
CA LYS A 173 11.62 -10.89 -11.14
C LYS A 173 10.47 -11.84 -11.50
N LYS A 174 9.97 -11.77 -12.72
CA LYS A 174 8.78 -12.49 -13.17
C LYS A 174 8.88 -14.00 -12.87
N ASP A 175 7.78 -14.52 -12.29
CA ASP A 175 7.57 -15.95 -11.97
C ASP A 175 8.56 -16.57 -10.96
N ARG A 176 9.49 -15.78 -10.41
CA ARG A 176 10.49 -16.26 -9.46
C ARG A 176 10.33 -15.66 -8.07
N PHE A 177 10.08 -14.36 -8.02
CA PHE A 177 10.08 -13.61 -6.79
C PHE A 177 8.88 -12.67 -6.69
N THR A 178 8.51 -12.34 -5.47
CA THR A 178 7.44 -11.40 -5.17
C THR A 178 8.00 -10.23 -4.37
N ASP A 179 7.55 -9.03 -4.65
CA ASP A 179 7.81 -7.86 -3.80
C ASP A 179 6.50 -7.30 -3.23
N GLU A 180 6.59 -6.23 -2.45
CA GLU A 180 5.43 -5.59 -1.82
C GLU A 180 4.39 -5.11 -2.84
N ASN A 181 4.84 -4.66 -4.01
CA ASN A 181 3.95 -4.20 -5.08
C ASN A 181 3.17 -5.37 -5.70
N ASP A 182 3.81 -6.53 -5.86
CA ASP A 182 3.15 -7.74 -6.37
C ASP A 182 2.16 -8.29 -5.34
N VAL A 183 2.53 -8.30 -4.06
CA VAL A 183 1.65 -8.68 -2.96
C VAL A 183 0.40 -7.80 -2.95
N PHE A 184 0.57 -6.49 -3.10
CA PHE A 184 -0.53 -5.55 -3.13
C PHE A 184 -1.44 -5.76 -4.35
N GLU A 185 -0.87 -5.98 -5.53
CA GLU A 185 -1.61 -6.26 -6.76
C GLU A 185 -2.42 -7.56 -6.67
N ARG A 186 -1.81 -8.63 -6.12
CA ARG A 186 -2.51 -9.90 -5.88
C ARG A 186 -3.68 -9.73 -4.91
N MET A 187 -3.49 -8.95 -3.86
CA MET A 187 -4.58 -8.58 -2.93
C MET A 187 -5.70 -7.84 -3.65
N LEU A 188 -5.40 -6.82 -4.46
CA LEU A 188 -6.41 -6.08 -5.23
C LEU A 188 -7.21 -7.02 -6.13
N ASN A 189 -6.53 -7.93 -6.83
CA ASN A 189 -7.16 -8.93 -7.69
C ASN A 189 -8.06 -9.88 -6.90
N HIS A 190 -7.62 -10.32 -5.71
CA HIS A 190 -8.44 -11.15 -4.83
C HIS A 190 -9.71 -10.43 -4.37
N ILE A 191 -9.57 -9.18 -3.91
CA ILE A 191 -10.69 -8.34 -3.45
C ILE A 191 -11.69 -8.11 -4.58
N ARG A 192 -11.19 -7.84 -5.79
CA ARG A 192 -12.02 -7.59 -6.96
C ARG A 192 -12.86 -8.81 -7.34
N LYS A 193 -12.28 -10.01 -7.30
CA LYS A 193 -12.96 -11.26 -7.66
C LYS A 193 -13.95 -11.74 -6.61
N ASN A 194 -13.68 -11.53 -5.33
CA ASN A 194 -14.42 -12.16 -4.22
C ASN A 194 -15.32 -11.19 -3.46
N GLU A 195 -15.46 -9.94 -3.91
CA GLU A 195 -16.24 -8.90 -3.21
C GLU A 195 -15.92 -8.86 -1.69
N PHE A 196 -14.64 -8.91 -1.37
CA PHE A 196 -14.15 -9.10 0.00
C PHE A 196 -14.78 -8.13 1.02
N PHE A 197 -15.03 -6.89 0.65
CA PHE A 197 -15.57 -5.87 1.54
C PHE A 197 -17.10 -5.86 1.63
N ARG A 198 -17.80 -6.78 1.00
CA ARG A 198 -19.25 -6.82 1.02
C ARG A 198 -19.78 -6.92 2.46
N GLY A 199 -20.68 -5.99 2.82
CA GLY A 199 -21.28 -5.90 4.16
C GLY A 199 -20.40 -5.30 5.25
N ARG A 200 -19.11 -5.05 4.98
CA ARG A 200 -18.12 -4.50 5.93
C ARG A 200 -18.17 -2.98 5.99
N SER A 201 -17.67 -2.43 7.08
CA SER A 201 -17.49 -0.99 7.27
C SER A 201 -16.02 -0.67 7.46
N VAL A 202 -15.55 0.46 6.90
CA VAL A 202 -14.16 0.85 6.87
C VAL A 202 -14.00 2.29 7.32
N TRP A 203 -12.97 2.52 8.16
CA TRP A 203 -12.49 3.85 8.55
C TRP A 203 -11.06 4.00 8.06
N ILE A 204 -10.75 5.17 7.48
CA ILE A 204 -9.42 5.53 6.97
C ILE A 204 -9.06 6.86 7.60
N ASP A 205 -8.05 6.86 8.48
CA ASP A 205 -7.68 8.04 9.28
C ASP A 205 -6.19 8.34 9.22
N SER A 206 -5.85 9.63 9.35
CA SER A 206 -4.49 10.14 9.50
C SER A 206 -3.57 9.94 8.30
N PHE A 207 -4.10 9.69 7.11
CA PHE A 207 -3.31 9.69 5.88
C PHE A 207 -3.13 11.12 5.35
N THR A 208 -1.93 11.42 4.87
CA THR A 208 -1.60 12.71 4.19
C THR A 208 -1.79 12.63 2.68
N GLY A 209 -1.82 11.44 2.12
CA GLY A 209 -2.02 11.17 0.70
C GLY A 209 -2.11 9.67 0.46
N PHE A 210 -2.46 9.30 -0.77
CA PHE A 210 -2.56 7.90 -1.20
C PHE A 210 -1.78 7.69 -2.49
N THR A 211 -1.13 6.56 -2.59
CA THR A 211 -0.55 6.09 -3.86
C THR A 211 -1.66 5.66 -4.82
N SER A 212 -1.33 5.50 -6.11
CA SER A 212 -2.31 5.04 -7.12
C SER A 212 -2.96 3.71 -6.73
N LYS A 213 -2.18 2.77 -6.23
CA LYS A 213 -2.68 1.45 -5.80
C LYS A 213 -3.53 1.50 -4.53
N GLU A 214 -3.18 2.35 -3.57
CA GLU A 214 -4.00 2.58 -2.37
C GLU A 214 -5.32 3.25 -2.75
N PHE A 215 -5.29 4.19 -3.70
CA PHE A 215 -6.49 4.82 -4.21
C PHE A 215 -7.41 3.82 -4.95
N GLU A 216 -6.82 2.88 -5.69
CA GLU A 216 -7.57 1.78 -6.29
C GLU A 216 -8.24 0.90 -5.24
N LEU A 217 -7.52 0.54 -4.17
CA LEU A 217 -8.08 -0.20 -3.03
C LEU A 217 -9.26 0.55 -2.40
N ILE A 218 -9.10 1.86 -2.15
CA ILE A 218 -10.18 2.71 -1.62
C ILE A 218 -11.38 2.72 -2.58
N THR A 219 -11.14 2.75 -3.88
CA THR A 219 -12.21 2.68 -4.89
C THR A 219 -12.97 1.35 -4.82
N LEU A 220 -12.27 0.23 -4.62
CA LEU A 220 -12.91 -1.09 -4.39
C LEU A 220 -13.71 -1.10 -3.07
N MET A 221 -13.17 -0.51 -1.99
CA MET A 221 -13.89 -0.35 -0.74
C MET A 221 -15.19 0.45 -0.93
N LEU A 222 -15.14 1.56 -1.65
CA LEU A 222 -16.31 2.39 -1.92
C LEU A 222 -17.40 1.65 -2.69
N ARG A 223 -17.03 0.74 -3.57
CA ARG A 223 -17.97 -0.08 -4.36
C ARG A 223 -18.59 -1.24 -3.57
N GLN A 224 -17.84 -1.83 -2.66
CA GLN A 224 -18.21 -3.07 -1.99
C GLN A 224 -18.70 -2.88 -0.54
N CYS A 225 -18.14 -1.89 0.19
CA CYS A 225 -18.46 -1.68 1.60
C CYS A 225 -19.86 -1.13 1.83
N ARG A 226 -20.41 -1.46 3.00
CA ARG A 226 -21.61 -0.81 3.53
C ARG A 226 -21.37 0.68 3.79
N SER A 227 -20.23 1.00 4.40
CA SER A 227 -19.82 2.37 4.67
C SER A 227 -18.30 2.51 4.64
N VAL A 228 -17.83 3.65 4.15
CA VAL A 228 -16.43 4.07 4.19
C VAL A 228 -16.38 5.47 4.77
N THR A 229 -15.64 5.64 5.86
CA THR A 229 -15.40 6.95 6.49
C THR A 229 -13.95 7.32 6.29
N VAL A 230 -13.67 8.50 5.72
CA VAL A 230 -12.31 8.97 5.46
C VAL A 230 -12.10 10.33 6.14
N THR A 231 -11.01 10.47 6.89
CA THR A 231 -10.60 11.77 7.42
C THR A 231 -9.72 12.51 6.42
N LEU A 232 -9.95 13.80 6.29
CA LEU A 232 -9.15 14.69 5.45
C LEU A 232 -8.65 15.87 6.28
N CYS A 233 -7.37 16.19 6.13
CA CYS A 233 -6.77 17.40 6.68
C CYS A 233 -6.87 18.52 5.65
N THR A 234 -7.51 19.62 6.03
CA THR A 234 -7.71 20.81 5.19
C THR A 234 -7.00 22.01 5.77
#